data_daddb0f285fce1c32ef607b45f76b12d
#
_entry.id   daddb0f285fce1c32ef607b45f76b12d
#
_cell.length_a   1.000
_cell.length_b   1.000
_cell.length_c   1.000
_cell.angle_alpha   90.00
_cell.angle_beta   90.00
_cell.angle_gamma   90.00
#
_symmetry.space_group_name_H-M   'P 1'
#
loop_
_entity.id
_entity.type
_entity.pdbx_description
1 polymer ?
#
loop_
_entity_poly.entity_id
_entity_poly.type
_entity_poly.pdbx_seq_one_letter_code
_entity_poly.pdbx_strand_id
1 'polypeptide(L)'
;YTEVDTLSLHDALPICNQYGGVLNDPILLRISQDEFWFSLSDSDIGLYLQGVNHDNRFNVTIDEIDVSPVQIQGPKSLALMKDLIGDQVELDNMPFYGLAEAKVGGRDCVISQSGFSGEAGYEIYLRDSTLYADDMWNAVLEAGKKHNLMVIAPAHHRRIQAGILSWGQDMDNQHNPFQCNLGYQVSLSGKGEWNKTADYVGKEVLEKMRDQIRAGEKPYKLQLVGLSLGGKPIEEYAPDFWLISEDGKEPCGFITSPWYHPEQGRNIAMGYVPFDGTLSKNGFPIGKEGTKYKVHLPDRKSTRLNSSHLLIS
;
A
#
# COMPACT_ATOMS: atom_id res chain seq x y z
N TYR A 1 -4.99 -29.73 -6.00
CA TYR A 1 -4.75 -30.11 -4.60
C TYR A 1 -3.39 -29.59 -4.16
N THR A 2 -3.32 -28.86 -3.06
CA THR A 2 -2.16 -28.67 -2.22
C THR A 2 -1.18 -27.55 -2.54
N GLU A 3 -1.60 -26.29 -2.58
CA GLU A 3 -0.65 -25.21 -2.28
C GLU A 3 -1.32 -23.97 -1.65
N VAL A 4 -2.50 -24.15 -1.09
CA VAL A 4 -3.16 -23.12 -0.28
C VAL A 4 -2.49 -22.96 1.09
N ASP A 5 -1.64 -23.91 1.49
CA ASP A 5 -0.93 -23.90 2.78
C ASP A 5 0.29 -22.98 2.84
N THR A 6 0.69 -22.36 1.72
CA THR A 6 1.85 -21.45 1.66
C THR A 6 1.50 -19.99 1.39
N LEU A 7 0.23 -19.64 1.23
CA LEU A 7 -0.18 -18.28 1.47
C LEU A 7 -0.13 -18.09 2.97
N SER A 8 0.82 -17.29 3.48
CA SER A 8 0.66 -16.72 4.81
C SER A 8 -0.77 -16.20 4.87
N LEU A 9 -1.47 -16.52 5.93
CA LEU A 9 -2.93 -16.40 6.00
C LEU A 9 -3.46 -15.00 5.64
N HIS A 10 -2.58 -14.00 5.54
CA HIS A 10 -2.91 -12.60 5.30
C HIS A 10 -1.65 -11.89 4.76
N ASP A 11 -1.70 -11.33 3.56
CA ASP A 11 -0.61 -10.56 2.95
C ASP A 11 -1.17 -9.42 2.09
N ALA A 12 -0.43 -8.32 1.99
CA ALA A 12 -0.62 -7.38 0.90
C ALA A 12 -0.02 -8.02 -0.36
N LEU A 13 -0.83 -8.18 -1.41
CA LEU A 13 -0.42 -8.88 -2.63
C LEU A 13 -0.56 -7.94 -3.83
N PRO A 14 0.54 -7.59 -4.52
CA PRO A 14 0.41 -6.87 -5.78
C PRO A 14 -0.29 -7.77 -6.81
N ILE A 15 -1.47 -7.36 -7.24
CA ILE A 15 -2.19 -7.98 -8.35
C ILE A 15 -1.70 -7.32 -9.63
N CYS A 16 -1.22 -8.14 -10.57
CA CYS A 16 -0.65 -7.66 -11.81
C CYS A 16 -1.45 -8.13 -13.04
N ASN A 17 -1.39 -7.34 -14.11
CA ASN A 17 -1.85 -7.77 -15.42
C ASN A 17 -0.83 -8.66 -16.11
N GLN A 18 -1.17 -9.17 -17.31
CA GLN A 18 -0.30 -10.05 -18.11
C GLN A 18 1.03 -9.42 -18.57
N TYR A 19 1.16 -8.10 -18.45
CA TYR A 19 2.37 -7.35 -18.80
C TYR A 19 3.23 -7.02 -17.56
N GLY A 20 2.81 -7.48 -16.38
CA GLY A 20 3.48 -7.22 -15.10
C GLY A 20 3.16 -5.85 -14.48
N GLY A 21 2.18 -5.11 -15.04
CA GLY A 21 1.72 -3.84 -14.46
C GLY A 21 0.82 -4.05 -13.24
N VAL A 22 1.02 -3.25 -12.20
CA VAL A 22 0.27 -3.33 -10.93
C VAL A 22 -1.15 -2.84 -11.11
N LEU A 23 -2.12 -3.69 -10.85
CA LEU A 23 -3.54 -3.31 -10.85
C LEU A 23 -4.00 -2.81 -9.49
N ASN A 24 -3.47 -3.33 -8.43
CA ASN A 24 -3.59 -2.88 -7.05
C ASN A 24 -2.68 -3.70 -6.14
N ASP A 25 -2.56 -3.29 -4.86
CA ASP A 25 -1.87 -4.01 -3.79
C ASP A 25 -2.81 -4.26 -2.59
N PRO A 26 -3.93 -5.00 -2.80
CA PRO A 26 -4.92 -5.23 -1.77
C PRO A 26 -4.38 -6.04 -0.59
N ILE A 27 -5.03 -5.86 0.56
CA ILE A 27 -4.91 -6.84 1.65
C ILE A 27 -5.83 -8.02 1.30
N LEU A 28 -5.27 -9.23 1.28
CA LEU A 28 -6.03 -10.47 1.14
C LEU A 28 -6.39 -11.01 2.52
N LEU A 29 -7.68 -11.07 2.82
CA LEU A 29 -8.22 -11.63 4.05
C LEU A 29 -8.81 -13.02 3.73
N ARG A 30 -8.22 -14.07 4.29
CA ARG A 30 -8.76 -15.42 4.17
C ARG A 30 -9.77 -15.67 5.29
N ILE A 31 -11.06 -15.52 4.98
CA ILE A 31 -12.14 -15.66 5.95
C ILE A 31 -12.40 -17.13 6.30
N SER A 32 -12.32 -17.99 5.29
CA SER A 32 -12.46 -19.45 5.46
C SER A 32 -11.58 -20.20 4.46
N GLN A 33 -11.74 -21.52 4.37
CA GLN A 33 -11.06 -22.33 3.38
C GLN A 33 -11.38 -21.88 1.94
N ASP A 34 -12.62 -21.46 1.70
CA ASP A 34 -13.16 -21.18 0.37
C ASP A 34 -13.66 -19.72 0.22
N GLU A 35 -13.45 -18.86 1.22
CA GLU A 35 -13.89 -17.46 1.21
C GLU A 35 -12.69 -16.52 1.44
N PHE A 36 -12.50 -15.59 0.51
CA PHE A 36 -11.43 -14.62 0.52
C PHE A 36 -11.99 -13.22 0.25
N TRP A 37 -11.56 -12.23 1.03
CA TRP A 37 -11.88 -10.83 0.78
C TRP A 37 -10.65 -10.08 0.33
N PHE A 38 -10.83 -9.18 -0.62
CA PHE A 38 -9.84 -8.19 -1.01
C PHE A 38 -10.25 -6.85 -0.42
N SER A 39 -9.43 -6.32 0.50
CA SER A 39 -9.57 -4.95 0.99
C SER A 39 -8.64 -4.05 0.21
N LEU A 40 -9.20 -3.11 -0.51
CA LEU A 40 -8.47 -2.20 -1.42
C LEU A 40 -9.20 -0.87 -1.55
N SER A 41 -8.50 0.10 -2.14
CA SER A 41 -9.09 1.38 -2.58
C SER A 41 -8.80 1.61 -4.07
N ASP A 42 -9.63 2.42 -4.69
CA ASP A 42 -9.36 3.12 -5.96
C ASP A 42 -9.09 2.27 -7.21
N SER A 43 -9.57 1.00 -7.30
CA SER A 43 -9.49 0.26 -8.56
C SER A 43 -10.61 -0.75 -8.76
N ASP A 44 -10.88 -1.09 -10.03
CA ASP A 44 -11.93 -2.03 -10.46
C ASP A 44 -11.42 -3.48 -10.46
N ILE A 45 -10.78 -3.93 -9.37
CA ILE A 45 -10.28 -5.31 -9.26
C ILE A 45 -11.40 -6.34 -9.45
N GLY A 46 -12.60 -6.07 -8.95
CA GLY A 46 -13.76 -6.96 -9.14
C GLY A 46 -14.04 -7.22 -10.62
N LEU A 47 -14.08 -6.16 -11.44
CA LEU A 47 -14.28 -6.29 -12.89
C LEU A 47 -13.12 -7.03 -13.57
N TYR A 48 -11.88 -6.79 -13.14
CA TYR A 48 -10.72 -7.52 -13.65
C TYR A 48 -10.81 -9.01 -13.34
N LEU A 49 -11.11 -9.38 -12.10
CA LEU A 49 -11.25 -10.77 -11.68
C LEU A 49 -12.40 -11.47 -12.42
N GLN A 50 -13.53 -10.80 -12.60
CA GLN A 50 -14.64 -11.31 -13.44
C GLN A 50 -14.19 -11.52 -14.89
N GLY A 51 -13.39 -10.60 -15.44
CA GLY A 51 -12.81 -10.75 -16.77
C GLY A 51 -11.83 -11.93 -16.87
N VAL A 52 -11.01 -12.16 -15.85
CA VAL A 52 -10.12 -13.34 -15.76
C VAL A 52 -10.92 -14.64 -15.66
N ASN A 53 -12.06 -14.60 -14.97
CA ASN A 53 -12.99 -15.73 -14.83
C ASN A 53 -14.03 -15.81 -15.96
N HIS A 54 -13.79 -15.16 -17.06
CA HIS A 54 -14.65 -15.26 -18.25
C HIS A 54 -14.91 -16.72 -18.62
N ASP A 55 -16.14 -17.04 -19.01
CA ASP A 55 -16.62 -18.40 -19.32
C ASP A 55 -16.55 -19.39 -18.12
N ASN A 56 -16.59 -18.89 -16.88
CA ASN A 56 -16.50 -19.71 -15.67
C ASN A 56 -15.27 -20.64 -15.66
N ARG A 57 -14.13 -20.12 -16.11
CA ARG A 57 -12.84 -20.82 -16.15
C ARG A 57 -12.43 -21.40 -14.79
N PHE A 58 -12.79 -20.69 -13.73
CA PHE A 58 -12.61 -21.12 -12.34
C PHE A 58 -13.97 -21.25 -11.66
N ASN A 59 -14.14 -22.27 -10.81
CA ASN A 59 -15.34 -22.44 -10.01
C ASN A 59 -15.32 -21.51 -8.79
N VAL A 60 -15.52 -20.22 -9.04
CA VAL A 60 -15.56 -19.16 -8.02
C VAL A 60 -16.67 -18.17 -8.33
N THR A 61 -17.25 -17.59 -7.26
CA THR A 61 -18.15 -16.44 -7.33
C THR A 61 -17.36 -15.19 -6.95
N ILE A 62 -17.57 -14.08 -7.64
CA ILE A 62 -16.86 -12.81 -7.40
C ILE A 62 -17.92 -11.74 -7.24
N ASP A 63 -18.09 -11.27 -6.00
CA ASP A 63 -19.10 -10.29 -5.62
C ASP A 63 -18.50 -9.13 -4.84
N GLU A 64 -19.11 -7.96 -4.95
CA GLU A 64 -18.91 -6.86 -4.03
C GLU A 64 -19.82 -7.08 -2.82
N ILE A 65 -19.22 -7.14 -1.63
CA ILE A 65 -19.91 -7.50 -0.39
C ILE A 65 -20.26 -6.26 0.44
N ASP A 66 -21.35 -6.33 1.23
CA ASP A 66 -21.76 -5.27 2.15
C ASP A 66 -20.89 -5.29 3.42
N VAL A 67 -19.64 -4.84 3.27
CA VAL A 67 -18.65 -4.74 4.35
C VAL A 67 -17.96 -3.39 4.29
N SER A 68 -17.89 -2.69 5.42
CA SER A 68 -17.17 -1.42 5.51
C SER A 68 -16.10 -1.47 6.59
N PRO A 69 -14.86 -1.10 6.28
CA PRO A 69 -13.77 -1.05 7.26
C PRO A 69 -13.73 0.27 8.03
N VAL A 70 -13.41 0.19 9.32
CA VAL A 70 -12.97 1.31 10.15
C VAL A 70 -11.58 1.01 10.69
N GLN A 71 -10.67 1.98 10.60
CA GLN A 71 -9.30 1.83 11.10
C GLN A 71 -9.16 2.48 12.47
N ILE A 72 -8.55 1.78 13.41
CA ILE A 72 -8.13 2.30 14.73
C ILE A 72 -6.60 2.23 14.76
N GLN A 73 -5.93 3.38 14.68
CA GLN A 73 -4.49 3.45 14.48
C GLN A 73 -3.82 4.25 15.60
N GLY A 74 -2.57 3.88 15.94
CA GLY A 74 -1.72 4.59 16.87
C GLY A 74 -1.40 3.79 18.15
N PRO A 75 -0.57 4.36 19.05
CA PRO A 75 0.02 3.62 20.18
C PRO A 75 -0.99 3.12 21.23
N LYS A 76 -2.20 3.64 21.22
CA LYS A 76 -3.29 3.21 22.12
C LYS A 76 -4.30 2.27 21.47
N SER A 77 -4.10 1.89 20.21
CA SER A 77 -5.04 1.06 19.45
C SER A 77 -5.31 -0.28 20.13
N LEU A 78 -4.27 -0.97 20.60
CA LEU A 78 -4.42 -2.24 21.32
C LEU A 78 -5.27 -2.10 22.59
N ALA A 79 -5.01 -1.07 23.40
CA ALA A 79 -5.77 -0.85 24.64
C ALA A 79 -7.24 -0.51 24.33
N LEU A 80 -7.49 0.30 23.31
CA LEU A 80 -8.85 0.62 22.86
C LEU A 80 -9.56 -0.63 22.35
N MET A 81 -8.90 -1.45 21.54
CA MET A 81 -9.49 -2.68 21.01
C MET A 81 -9.85 -3.66 22.12
N LYS A 82 -8.99 -3.83 23.14
CA LYS A 82 -9.30 -4.67 24.32
C LYS A 82 -10.55 -4.18 25.06
N ASP A 83 -10.71 -2.88 25.20
CA ASP A 83 -11.91 -2.31 25.81
C ASP A 83 -13.16 -2.47 24.94
N LEU A 84 -12.99 -2.44 23.63
CA LEU A 84 -14.08 -2.51 22.66
C LEU A 84 -14.63 -3.93 22.51
N ILE A 85 -13.76 -4.94 22.48
CA ILE A 85 -14.18 -6.33 22.22
C ILE A 85 -14.00 -7.27 23.43
N GLY A 86 -13.37 -6.81 24.52
CA GLY A 86 -13.11 -7.66 25.69
C GLY A 86 -12.25 -8.88 25.36
N ASP A 87 -12.59 -10.02 25.96
CA ASP A 87 -11.85 -11.28 25.83
C ASP A 87 -12.29 -12.13 24.62
N GLN A 88 -12.98 -11.52 23.64
CA GLN A 88 -13.46 -12.28 22.46
C GLN A 88 -12.30 -12.79 21.59
N VAL A 89 -11.19 -12.03 21.55
CA VAL A 89 -10.00 -12.32 20.73
C VAL A 89 -8.75 -12.04 21.53
N GLU A 90 -7.75 -12.92 21.42
CA GLU A 90 -6.42 -12.69 21.95
C GLU A 90 -5.65 -11.74 21.01
N LEU A 91 -5.54 -10.46 21.42
CA LEU A 91 -4.93 -9.41 20.59
C LEU A 91 -3.43 -9.22 20.85
N ASP A 92 -2.91 -9.60 22.03
CA ASP A 92 -1.51 -9.32 22.40
C ASP A 92 -0.49 -9.99 21.47
N ASN A 93 -0.84 -11.16 20.95
CA ASN A 93 0.02 -11.97 20.10
C ASN A 93 -0.52 -12.06 18.66
N MET A 94 -1.50 -11.23 18.28
CA MET A 94 -1.98 -11.21 16.90
C MET A 94 -0.85 -10.73 15.98
N PRO A 95 -0.46 -11.51 14.98
CA PRO A 95 0.58 -11.09 14.04
C PRO A 95 0.05 -9.96 13.13
N PHE A 96 0.98 -9.20 12.54
CA PHE A 96 0.62 -8.24 11.48
C PHE A 96 -0.09 -8.98 10.35
N TYR A 97 -1.19 -8.44 9.84
CA TYR A 97 -2.20 -9.11 9.00
C TYR A 97 -2.92 -10.30 9.65
N GLY A 98 -2.75 -10.56 10.95
CA GLY A 98 -3.56 -11.51 11.69
C GLY A 98 -5.04 -11.18 11.59
N LEU A 99 -5.90 -12.21 11.60
CA LEU A 99 -7.34 -12.10 11.39
C LEU A 99 -8.10 -12.82 12.50
N ALA A 100 -9.19 -12.22 12.96
CA ALA A 100 -10.12 -12.85 13.90
C ALA A 100 -11.54 -12.31 13.71
N GLU A 101 -12.53 -13.09 14.12
CA GLU A 101 -13.92 -12.66 14.19
C GLU A 101 -14.27 -12.19 15.61
N ALA A 102 -14.99 -11.07 15.71
CA ALA A 102 -15.50 -10.55 16.96
C ALA A 102 -16.78 -9.73 16.77
N LYS A 103 -17.47 -9.43 17.86
CA LYS A 103 -18.60 -8.50 17.84
C LYS A 103 -18.16 -7.11 18.33
N VAL A 104 -18.50 -6.10 17.54
CA VAL A 104 -18.31 -4.69 17.90
C VAL A 104 -19.68 -4.00 17.91
N GLY A 105 -20.04 -3.39 19.04
CA GLY A 105 -21.40 -2.85 19.20
C GLY A 105 -22.51 -3.91 19.06
N GLY A 106 -22.20 -5.19 19.35
CA GLY A 106 -23.11 -6.31 19.17
C GLY A 106 -23.23 -6.86 17.73
N ARG A 107 -22.45 -6.30 16.77
CA ARG A 107 -22.50 -6.66 15.35
C ARG A 107 -21.28 -7.48 14.94
N ASP A 108 -21.48 -8.41 14.00
CA ASP A 108 -20.43 -9.31 13.55
C ASP A 108 -19.40 -8.56 12.69
N CYS A 109 -18.14 -8.64 13.11
CA CYS A 109 -17.02 -8.01 12.46
C CYS A 109 -15.87 -8.99 12.27
N VAL A 110 -15.08 -8.73 11.23
CA VAL A 110 -13.75 -9.30 11.06
C VAL A 110 -12.74 -8.24 11.50
N ILE A 111 -11.75 -8.62 12.29
CA ILE A 111 -10.70 -7.73 12.78
C ILE A 111 -9.38 -8.18 12.20
N SER A 112 -8.63 -7.26 11.63
CA SER A 112 -7.27 -7.49 11.17
C SER A 112 -6.29 -6.55 11.85
N GLN A 113 -5.11 -7.02 12.21
CA GLN A 113 -4.01 -6.16 12.63
C GLN A 113 -3.31 -5.57 11.42
N SER A 114 -3.90 -4.55 10.86
CA SER A 114 -3.48 -3.88 9.64
C SER A 114 -3.82 -2.38 9.69
N GLY A 115 -3.43 -1.65 8.65
CA GLY A 115 -3.76 -0.23 8.53
C GLY A 115 -2.92 0.51 7.50
N PHE A 116 -3.34 1.74 7.19
CA PHE A 116 -2.75 2.61 6.17
C PHE A 116 -1.95 3.78 6.77
N SER A 117 -1.36 3.58 7.95
CA SER A 117 -0.69 4.66 8.69
C SER A 117 0.78 4.41 9.02
N GLY A 118 1.25 3.16 8.92
CA GLY A 118 2.55 2.73 9.43
C GLY A 118 2.64 2.69 10.96
N GLU A 119 1.54 2.94 11.67
CA GLU A 119 1.42 2.83 13.11
C GLU A 119 0.85 1.46 13.50
N ALA A 120 1.02 1.08 14.76
CA ALA A 120 0.28 -0.06 15.30
C ALA A 120 -1.22 0.20 15.23
N GLY A 121 -1.99 -0.79 14.76
CA GLY A 121 -3.41 -0.58 14.61
C GLY A 121 -4.18 -1.80 14.14
N TYR A 122 -5.47 -1.59 14.00
CA TYR A 122 -6.43 -2.61 13.60
C TYR A 122 -7.41 -2.02 12.58
N GLU A 123 -7.88 -2.87 11.69
CA GLU A 123 -9.02 -2.61 10.82
C GLU A 123 -10.18 -3.50 11.24
N ILE A 124 -11.34 -2.90 11.40
CA ILE A 124 -12.59 -3.55 11.79
C ILE A 124 -13.49 -3.55 10.58
N TYR A 125 -13.74 -4.71 10.01
CA TYR A 125 -14.58 -4.93 8.83
C TYR A 125 -15.98 -5.34 9.29
N LEU A 126 -16.93 -4.40 9.27
CA LEU A 126 -18.31 -4.64 9.69
C LEU A 126 -19.09 -5.37 8.59
N ARG A 127 -19.68 -6.51 8.93
CA ARG A 127 -20.64 -7.24 8.07
C ARG A 127 -22.00 -6.53 8.09
N ASP A 128 -22.72 -6.58 6.97
CA ASP A 128 -24.01 -5.89 6.79
C ASP A 128 -23.94 -4.41 7.16
N SER A 129 -22.89 -3.76 6.66
CA SER A 129 -22.51 -2.40 7.04
C SER A 129 -23.59 -1.36 6.71
N THR A 130 -24.35 -1.57 5.63
CA THR A 130 -25.49 -0.72 5.25
C THR A 130 -26.55 -0.62 6.37
N LEU A 131 -26.68 -1.68 7.17
CA LEU A 131 -27.68 -1.74 8.25
C LEU A 131 -27.12 -1.30 9.61
N TYR A 132 -25.83 -1.56 9.87
CA TYR A 132 -25.28 -1.53 11.23
C TYR A 132 -24.08 -0.59 11.43
N ALA A 133 -23.78 0.26 10.46
CA ALA A 133 -22.64 1.19 10.56
C ALA A 133 -22.70 2.06 11.82
N ASP A 134 -23.86 2.61 12.17
CA ASP A 134 -24.04 3.46 13.34
C ASP A 134 -23.78 2.72 14.65
N ASP A 135 -24.18 1.45 14.76
CA ASP A 135 -23.96 0.66 15.98
C ASP A 135 -22.47 0.46 16.25
N MET A 136 -21.71 0.03 15.22
CA MET A 136 -20.26 -0.13 15.32
C MET A 136 -19.58 1.21 15.58
N TRP A 137 -19.90 2.25 14.81
CA TRP A 137 -19.30 3.58 14.94
C TRP A 137 -19.47 4.15 16.33
N ASN A 138 -20.69 4.11 16.89
CA ASN A 138 -20.97 4.60 18.22
C ASN A 138 -20.24 3.80 19.31
N ALA A 139 -20.12 2.48 19.15
CA ALA A 139 -19.34 1.65 20.06
C ALA A 139 -17.85 2.02 20.08
N VAL A 140 -17.27 2.24 18.89
CA VAL A 140 -15.87 2.69 18.74
C VAL A 140 -15.65 4.05 19.39
N LEU A 141 -16.55 5.03 19.14
CA LEU A 141 -16.44 6.36 19.73
C LEU A 141 -16.58 6.34 21.25
N GLU A 142 -17.50 5.54 21.78
CA GLU A 142 -17.69 5.42 23.24
C GLU A 142 -16.47 4.81 23.92
N ALA A 143 -15.98 3.67 23.42
CA ALA A 143 -14.76 3.04 23.93
C ALA A 143 -13.54 3.96 23.79
N GLY A 144 -13.50 4.76 22.73
CA GLY A 144 -12.40 5.67 22.41
C GLY A 144 -12.25 6.85 23.37
N LYS A 145 -13.29 7.27 24.09
CA LYS A 145 -13.29 8.46 24.99
C LYS A 145 -12.15 8.42 26.00
N LYS A 146 -11.96 7.30 26.67
CA LYS A 146 -10.90 7.15 27.71
C LYS A 146 -9.49 7.05 27.11
N HIS A 147 -9.37 6.78 25.82
CA HIS A 147 -8.10 6.69 25.11
C HIS A 147 -7.72 7.97 24.38
N ASN A 148 -8.54 9.02 24.45
CA ASN A 148 -8.42 10.26 23.68
C ASN A 148 -8.46 9.98 22.17
N LEU A 149 -9.36 9.11 21.74
CA LEU A 149 -9.59 8.84 20.32
C LEU A 149 -9.99 10.13 19.60
N MET A 150 -9.37 10.35 18.45
CA MET A 150 -9.73 11.44 17.54
C MET A 150 -10.15 10.86 16.20
N VAL A 151 -11.27 11.35 15.66
CA VAL A 151 -11.68 11.01 14.30
C VAL A 151 -10.84 11.82 13.34
N ILE A 152 -10.15 11.12 12.43
CA ILE A 152 -9.31 11.73 11.40
C ILE A 152 -9.57 11.05 10.04
N ALA A 153 -9.20 11.70 8.96
CA ALA A 153 -9.02 11.06 7.67
C ALA A 153 -7.63 10.43 7.57
N PRO A 154 -7.38 9.52 6.60
CA PRO A 154 -6.04 9.00 6.33
C PRO A 154 -5.02 10.13 6.17
N ALA A 155 -3.91 10.06 6.91
CA ALA A 155 -2.91 11.12 6.96
C ALA A 155 -1.78 10.84 5.95
N HIS A 156 -1.65 11.68 4.92
CA HIS A 156 -0.65 11.50 3.86
C HIS A 156 0.79 11.44 4.39
N HIS A 157 1.18 12.30 5.34
CA HIS A 157 2.53 12.27 5.88
C HIS A 157 2.88 10.92 6.52
N ARG A 158 1.92 10.25 7.18
CA ARG A 158 2.17 8.96 7.83
C ARG A 158 2.38 7.84 6.83
N ARG A 159 1.49 7.70 5.84
CA ARG A 159 1.67 6.68 4.80
C ARG A 159 2.96 6.89 4.00
N ILE A 160 3.28 8.13 3.64
CA ILE A 160 4.50 8.47 2.89
C ILE A 160 5.75 8.13 3.73
N GLN A 161 5.77 8.47 5.02
CA GLN A 161 6.84 8.11 5.93
C GLN A 161 7.03 6.60 6.04
N ALA A 162 5.93 5.85 6.07
CA ALA A 162 5.95 4.39 6.16
C ALA A 162 6.26 3.69 4.82
N GLY A 163 6.30 4.43 3.71
CA GLY A 163 6.49 3.86 2.38
C GLY A 163 5.25 3.17 1.82
N ILE A 164 4.05 3.46 2.37
CA ILE A 164 2.79 2.88 1.91
C ILE A 164 2.29 3.64 0.69
N LEU A 165 2.15 2.92 -0.42
CA LEU A 165 1.74 3.47 -1.71
C LEU A 165 0.23 3.74 -1.75
N SER A 166 -0.17 4.63 -2.65
CA SER A 166 -1.57 4.84 -3.02
C SER A 166 -1.72 4.54 -4.50
N TRP A 167 -2.59 3.59 -4.84
CA TRP A 167 -2.87 3.27 -6.23
C TRP A 167 -3.52 4.46 -6.93
N GLY A 168 -3.18 4.67 -8.19
CA GLY A 168 -3.59 5.85 -8.96
C GLY A 168 -2.74 7.11 -8.68
N GLN A 169 -2.05 7.19 -7.54
CA GLN A 169 -1.18 8.31 -7.22
C GLN A 169 0.31 7.94 -7.29
N ASP A 170 0.74 6.88 -6.61
CA ASP A 170 2.14 6.45 -6.59
C ASP A 170 2.43 5.32 -7.57
N MET A 171 1.43 4.58 -7.98
CA MET A 171 1.53 3.50 -8.96
C MET A 171 0.22 3.31 -9.70
N ASP A 172 0.29 2.70 -10.87
CA ASP A 172 -0.82 2.29 -11.70
C ASP A 172 -0.43 1.06 -12.55
N ASN A 173 -1.28 0.69 -13.52
CA ASN A 173 -1.04 -0.45 -14.39
C ASN A 173 0.14 -0.29 -15.39
N GLN A 174 0.80 0.86 -15.41
CA GLN A 174 2.02 1.14 -16.18
C GLN A 174 3.30 0.84 -15.39
N HIS A 175 3.17 0.68 -14.08
CA HIS A 175 4.27 0.42 -13.17
C HIS A 175 4.30 -1.06 -12.78
N ASN A 176 5.49 -1.65 -12.67
CA ASN A 176 5.67 -3.02 -12.23
C ASN A 176 6.08 -3.07 -10.74
N PRO A 177 5.91 -4.21 -10.04
CA PRO A 177 6.21 -4.32 -8.62
C PRO A 177 7.67 -3.99 -8.25
N PHE A 178 8.64 -4.32 -9.10
CA PHE A 178 10.05 -3.99 -8.83
C PHE A 178 10.29 -2.49 -8.85
N GLN A 179 9.68 -1.81 -9.81
CA GLN A 179 9.73 -0.36 -9.96
C GLN A 179 9.09 0.37 -8.79
N CYS A 180 8.07 -0.22 -8.16
CA CYS A 180 7.32 0.33 -7.04
C CYS A 180 7.86 -0.08 -5.65
N ASN A 181 9.02 -0.75 -5.57
CA ASN A 181 9.56 -1.32 -4.32
C ASN A 181 8.68 -2.44 -3.70
N LEU A 182 7.74 -3.02 -4.46
CA LEU A 182 6.90 -4.15 -4.05
C LEU A 182 7.48 -5.51 -4.49
N GLY A 183 8.70 -5.53 -5.02
CA GLY A 183 9.32 -6.73 -5.54
C GLY A 183 9.49 -7.85 -4.49
N TYR A 184 9.59 -7.50 -3.21
CA TYR A 184 9.67 -8.46 -2.11
C TYR A 184 8.36 -9.23 -1.88
N GLN A 185 7.23 -8.70 -2.32
CA GLN A 185 5.91 -9.35 -2.23
C GLN A 185 5.61 -10.25 -3.43
N VAL A 186 6.45 -10.22 -4.48
CA VAL A 186 6.24 -11.02 -5.68
C VAL A 186 6.83 -12.40 -5.51
N SER A 187 6.00 -13.41 -5.44
CA SER A 187 6.42 -14.81 -5.35
C SER A 187 6.73 -15.38 -6.73
N LEU A 188 8.02 -15.59 -7.01
CA LEU A 188 8.51 -16.10 -8.27
C LEU A 188 9.18 -17.47 -8.09
N SER A 189 9.32 -18.22 -9.19
CA SER A 189 10.05 -19.49 -9.19
C SER A 189 11.52 -19.26 -8.81
N GLY A 190 12.05 -20.10 -7.93
CA GLY A 190 13.43 -19.96 -7.47
C GLY A 190 13.66 -20.68 -6.14
N LYS A 191 14.83 -20.44 -5.55
CA LYS A 191 15.16 -20.94 -4.21
C LYS A 191 14.78 -19.89 -3.17
N GLY A 192 14.07 -20.31 -2.14
CA GLY A 192 13.73 -19.44 -0.99
C GLY A 192 12.34 -19.71 -0.44
N GLU A 193 12.01 -19.00 0.60
CA GLU A 193 10.77 -19.11 1.37
C GLU A 193 9.50 -18.82 0.52
N TRP A 194 9.66 -18.02 -0.53
CA TRP A 194 8.59 -17.54 -1.43
C TRP A 194 8.59 -18.25 -2.80
N ASN A 195 9.08 -19.50 -2.87
CA ASN A 195 9.12 -20.25 -4.11
C ASN A 195 7.71 -20.74 -4.49
N LYS A 196 6.96 -19.96 -5.29
CA LYS A 196 5.69 -20.40 -5.86
C LYS A 196 5.88 -21.13 -7.17
N THR A 197 5.43 -22.37 -7.21
CA THR A 197 5.37 -23.19 -8.42
C THR A 197 4.08 -22.94 -9.19
N ALA A 198 3.00 -22.49 -8.52
CA ALA A 198 1.74 -22.16 -9.14
C ALA A 198 1.90 -21.10 -10.25
N ASP A 199 1.14 -21.26 -11.31
CA ASP A 199 1.05 -20.29 -12.38
C ASP A 199 0.05 -19.19 -12.03
N TYR A 200 0.34 -17.95 -12.41
CA TYR A 200 -0.53 -16.79 -12.21
C TYR A 200 -0.30 -15.75 -13.30
N VAL A 201 -1.27 -14.84 -13.46
CA VAL A 201 -1.20 -13.79 -14.48
C VAL A 201 0.01 -12.87 -14.26
N GLY A 202 0.83 -12.70 -15.28
CA GLY A 202 2.02 -11.84 -15.26
C GLY A 202 3.31 -12.52 -14.75
N LYS A 203 3.26 -13.75 -14.23
CA LYS A 203 4.42 -14.44 -13.67
C LYS A 203 5.61 -14.49 -14.61
N GLU A 204 5.41 -14.93 -15.86
CA GLU A 204 6.50 -15.07 -16.86
C GLU A 204 7.22 -13.72 -17.09
N VAL A 205 6.46 -12.64 -17.23
CA VAL A 205 7.02 -11.29 -17.44
C VAL A 205 7.80 -10.83 -16.21
N LEU A 206 7.28 -11.07 -15.01
CA LEU A 206 7.93 -10.70 -13.75
C LEU A 206 9.21 -11.53 -13.52
N GLU A 207 9.21 -12.82 -13.86
CA GLU A 207 10.41 -13.66 -13.81
C GLU A 207 11.48 -13.14 -14.76
N LYS A 208 11.12 -12.80 -15.98
CA LYS A 208 12.04 -12.20 -16.95
C LYS A 208 12.62 -10.88 -16.45
N MET A 209 11.80 -9.98 -15.88
CA MET A 209 12.29 -8.72 -15.31
C MET A 209 13.25 -8.96 -14.15
N ARG A 210 12.94 -9.88 -13.24
CA ARG A 210 13.83 -10.28 -12.14
C ARG A 210 15.18 -10.73 -12.65
N ASP A 211 15.18 -11.59 -13.67
CA ASP A 211 16.42 -12.16 -14.20
C ASP A 211 17.25 -11.11 -14.94
N GLN A 212 16.63 -10.19 -15.64
CA GLN A 212 17.28 -9.01 -16.22
C GLN A 212 17.92 -8.12 -15.13
N ILE A 213 17.21 -7.81 -14.06
CA ILE A 213 17.74 -7.02 -12.93
C ILE A 213 18.97 -7.74 -12.31
N ARG A 214 18.87 -9.05 -12.10
CA ARG A 214 20.00 -9.86 -11.57
C ARG A 214 21.20 -9.92 -12.51
N ALA A 215 20.96 -9.81 -13.81
CA ALA A 215 22.02 -9.72 -14.83
C ALA A 215 22.62 -8.28 -14.93
N GLY A 216 22.14 -7.32 -14.15
CA GLY A 216 22.57 -5.92 -14.20
C GLY A 216 21.93 -5.11 -15.32
N GLU A 217 20.90 -5.65 -15.96
CA GLU A 217 20.11 -4.93 -16.94
C GLU A 217 19.11 -3.99 -16.27
N LYS A 218 18.58 -3.02 -17.03
CA LYS A 218 17.59 -2.04 -16.57
C LYS A 218 16.29 -2.21 -17.36
N PRO A 219 15.40 -3.13 -16.96
CA PRO A 219 14.18 -3.43 -17.72
C PRO A 219 13.17 -2.27 -17.72
N TYR A 220 13.36 -1.26 -16.89
CA TYR A 220 12.57 -0.04 -16.83
C TYR A 220 13.46 1.19 -16.55
N LYS A 221 12.91 2.39 -16.75
CA LYS A 221 13.68 3.64 -16.73
C LYS A 221 13.69 4.35 -15.37
N LEU A 222 12.63 4.24 -14.60
CA LEU A 222 12.40 5.00 -13.38
C LEU A 222 12.14 4.06 -12.20
N GLN A 223 12.68 4.43 -11.03
CA GLN A 223 12.51 3.71 -9.76
C GLN A 223 11.82 4.62 -8.75
N LEU A 224 10.80 4.12 -8.07
CA LEU A 224 10.18 4.80 -6.94
C LEU A 224 11.15 4.88 -5.77
N VAL A 225 11.21 6.03 -5.12
CA VAL A 225 12.09 6.30 -3.98
C VAL A 225 11.41 7.22 -2.98
N GLY A 226 11.85 7.17 -1.72
CA GLY A 226 11.57 8.19 -0.72
C GLY A 226 12.45 9.41 -0.94
N LEU A 227 11.91 10.60 -0.74
CA LEU A 227 12.53 11.87 -1.03
C LEU A 227 12.38 12.84 0.13
N SER A 228 13.42 13.64 0.40
CA SER A 228 13.37 14.78 1.29
C SER A 228 13.36 16.07 0.50
N LEU A 229 12.38 16.93 0.74
CA LEU A 229 12.16 18.18 -0.01
C LEU A 229 12.48 19.39 0.85
N GLY A 230 13.16 20.37 0.26
CA GLY A 230 13.28 21.69 0.82
C GLY A 230 12.00 22.54 0.63
N GLY A 231 12.07 23.82 1.05
CA GLY A 231 10.99 24.78 0.85
C GLY A 231 10.05 24.94 2.05
N LYS A 232 8.93 25.64 1.81
CA LYS A 232 7.91 25.85 2.83
C LYS A 232 7.15 24.54 3.12
N PRO A 233 6.53 24.39 4.29
CA PRO A 233 5.66 23.26 4.58
C PRO A 233 4.60 23.04 3.50
N ILE A 234 4.43 21.79 3.07
CA ILE A 234 3.44 21.36 2.08
C ILE A 234 2.29 20.75 2.89
N GLU A 235 1.23 21.51 3.07
CA GLU A 235 0.09 21.17 3.93
C GLU A 235 -1.21 20.96 3.13
N GLU A 236 -1.12 21.04 1.79
CA GLU A 236 -2.23 20.82 0.87
C GLU A 236 -1.92 19.67 -0.08
N TYR A 237 -2.97 18.97 -0.48
CA TYR A 237 -2.87 17.93 -1.50
C TYR A 237 -2.35 18.50 -2.83
N ALA A 238 -1.33 17.86 -3.38
CA ALA A 238 -0.77 18.22 -4.68
C ALA A 238 -1.48 17.40 -5.77
N PRO A 239 -2.38 18.02 -6.57
CA PRO A 239 -3.14 17.28 -7.58
C PRO A 239 -2.28 16.89 -8.79
N ASP A 240 -1.17 17.57 -9.01
CA ASP A 240 -0.28 17.36 -10.15
C ASP A 240 1.04 16.74 -9.71
N PHE A 241 1.65 15.93 -10.56
CA PHE A 241 3.01 15.45 -10.36
C PHE A 241 4.01 16.58 -10.59
N TRP A 242 4.99 16.68 -9.70
CA TRP A 242 6.02 17.68 -9.81
C TRP A 242 7.25 17.10 -10.51
N LEU A 243 7.62 17.65 -11.65
CA LEU A 243 8.77 17.18 -12.40
C LEU A 243 10.08 17.46 -11.65
N ILE A 244 11.06 16.58 -11.83
CA ILE A 244 12.40 16.73 -11.28
C ILE A 244 13.45 16.63 -12.38
N SER A 245 14.59 17.28 -12.18
CA SER A 245 15.74 17.24 -13.09
C SER A 245 17.05 17.25 -12.31
N GLU A 246 18.11 16.70 -12.87
CA GLU A 246 19.45 16.76 -12.27
C GLU A 246 20.07 18.14 -12.46
N ASP A 247 19.98 18.70 -13.65
CA ASP A 247 20.61 19.97 -14.02
C ASP A 247 19.69 21.21 -13.95
N GLY A 248 18.39 21.00 -13.72
CA GLY A 248 17.36 22.03 -13.69
C GLY A 248 16.82 22.41 -15.07
N LYS A 249 17.08 21.61 -16.10
CA LYS A 249 16.63 21.86 -17.47
C LYS A 249 15.66 20.77 -17.92
N GLU A 250 16.19 19.59 -18.22
CA GLU A 250 15.40 18.49 -18.75
C GLU A 250 14.83 17.62 -17.63
N PRO A 251 13.52 17.41 -17.59
CA PRO A 251 12.90 16.50 -16.64
C PRO A 251 13.43 15.07 -16.80
N CYS A 252 13.78 14.45 -15.69
CA CYS A 252 14.25 13.06 -15.66
C CYS A 252 13.40 12.15 -14.77
N GLY A 253 12.43 12.70 -14.03
CA GLY A 253 11.54 11.99 -13.15
C GLY A 253 10.46 12.90 -12.59
N PHE A 254 9.73 12.44 -11.58
CA PHE A 254 8.63 13.21 -11.00
C PHE A 254 8.32 12.78 -9.56
N ILE A 255 7.71 13.69 -8.80
CA ILE A 255 7.20 13.45 -7.44
C ILE A 255 5.72 13.13 -7.54
N THR A 256 5.28 12.10 -6.82
CA THR A 256 3.89 11.64 -6.79
C THR A 256 3.15 12.13 -5.55
N SER A 257 3.78 12.08 -4.39
CA SER A 257 3.14 12.28 -3.09
C SER A 257 4.02 13.14 -2.17
N PRO A 258 4.02 14.47 -2.31
CA PRO A 258 4.74 15.37 -1.41
C PRO A 258 3.87 15.74 -0.21
N TRP A 259 4.46 15.82 1.00
CA TRP A 259 3.78 16.29 2.21
C TRP A 259 4.75 16.80 3.28
N TYR A 260 4.30 17.70 4.14
CA TYR A 260 5.06 18.12 5.30
C TYR A 260 4.95 17.09 6.44
N HIS A 261 6.09 16.70 6.99
CA HIS A 261 6.15 15.82 8.16
C HIS A 261 6.41 16.67 9.42
N PRO A 262 5.40 16.87 10.27
CA PRO A 262 5.50 17.82 11.39
C PRO A 262 6.53 17.40 12.44
N GLU A 263 6.65 16.10 12.74
CA GLU A 263 7.61 15.59 13.74
C GLU A 263 9.06 15.73 13.28
N GLN A 264 9.32 15.59 11.97
CA GLN A 264 10.65 15.76 11.39
C GLN A 264 10.97 17.21 11.00
N GLY A 265 9.97 18.10 11.01
CA GLY A 265 10.12 19.49 10.63
C GLY A 265 10.54 19.71 9.17
N ARG A 266 10.23 18.79 8.27
CA ARG A 266 10.63 18.81 6.86
C ARG A 266 9.55 18.24 5.94
N ASN A 267 9.63 18.60 4.67
CA ASN A 267 8.80 17.93 3.66
C ASN A 267 9.43 16.58 3.27
N ILE A 268 8.57 15.57 3.14
CA ILE A 268 8.89 14.25 2.63
C ILE A 268 8.06 13.98 1.37
N ALA A 269 8.50 13.06 0.53
CA ALA A 269 7.74 12.67 -0.65
C ALA A 269 8.07 11.26 -1.11
N MET A 270 7.21 10.74 -1.97
CA MET A 270 7.51 9.64 -2.88
C MET A 270 7.66 10.21 -4.29
N GLY A 271 8.45 9.56 -5.12
CA GLY A 271 8.62 9.96 -6.50
C GLY A 271 9.51 9.01 -7.29
N TYR A 272 9.46 9.16 -8.59
CA TYR A 272 10.21 8.35 -9.52
C TYR A 272 11.47 9.08 -9.98
N VAL A 273 12.62 8.44 -9.85
CA VAL A 273 13.92 8.93 -10.29
C VAL A 273 14.53 7.97 -11.31
N PRO A 274 15.53 8.39 -12.12
CA PRO A 274 16.21 7.48 -13.03
C PRO A 274 16.77 6.27 -12.31
N PHE A 275 16.44 5.07 -12.81
CA PHE A 275 16.97 3.82 -12.29
C PHE A 275 18.40 3.63 -12.79
N ASP A 276 19.37 3.74 -11.91
CA ASP A 276 20.80 3.63 -12.24
C ASP A 276 21.35 2.18 -12.14
N GLY A 277 20.52 1.23 -11.69
CA GLY A 277 20.92 -0.17 -11.49
C GLY A 277 21.34 -0.48 -10.06
N THR A 278 21.21 0.46 -9.11
CA THR A 278 21.53 0.23 -7.70
C THR A 278 20.55 -0.79 -7.09
N LEU A 279 21.10 -1.78 -6.39
CA LEU A 279 20.35 -2.82 -5.71
C LEU A 279 20.60 -2.76 -4.20
N SER A 280 19.58 -3.09 -3.42
CA SER A 280 19.67 -3.33 -1.99
C SER A 280 20.50 -4.57 -1.67
N LYS A 281 20.82 -4.80 -0.39
CA LYS A 281 21.52 -6.03 0.07
C LYS A 281 20.75 -7.31 -0.29
N ASN A 282 19.44 -7.21 -0.42
CA ASN A 282 18.57 -8.34 -0.79
C ASN A 282 18.34 -8.45 -2.30
N GLY A 283 19.03 -7.63 -3.12
CA GLY A 283 18.97 -7.69 -4.58
C GLY A 283 17.74 -7.02 -5.19
N PHE A 284 16.98 -6.22 -4.42
CA PHE A 284 15.88 -5.42 -4.95
C PHE A 284 16.35 -4.06 -5.44
N PRO A 285 15.79 -3.53 -6.54
CA PRO A 285 16.08 -2.19 -7.04
C PRO A 285 15.79 -1.11 -5.99
N ILE A 286 16.70 -0.16 -5.88
CA ILE A 286 16.57 1.02 -5.03
C ILE A 286 17.15 2.25 -5.74
N GLY A 287 16.79 3.45 -5.28
CA GLY A 287 17.46 4.67 -5.71
C GLY A 287 18.80 4.84 -5.02
N LYS A 288 19.73 5.53 -5.68
CA LYS A 288 21.04 5.87 -5.11
C LYS A 288 20.89 6.95 -4.06
N GLU A 289 21.15 6.60 -2.82
CA GLU A 289 21.10 7.53 -1.69
C GLU A 289 22.02 8.74 -1.88
N GLY A 290 21.55 9.90 -1.42
CA GLY A 290 22.31 11.17 -1.50
C GLY A 290 22.27 11.86 -2.86
N THR A 291 21.60 11.32 -3.88
CA THR A 291 21.42 11.98 -5.17
C THR A 291 20.50 13.20 -5.01
N LYS A 292 20.87 14.30 -5.67
CA LYS A 292 20.16 15.58 -5.59
C LYS A 292 19.47 15.91 -6.90
N TYR A 293 18.23 16.37 -6.81
CA TYR A 293 17.44 16.82 -7.94
C TYR A 293 16.89 18.24 -7.71
N LYS A 294 16.57 18.92 -8.77
CA LYS A 294 15.80 20.17 -8.75
C LYS A 294 14.34 19.87 -9.03
N VAL A 295 13.45 20.49 -8.28
CA VAL A 295 11.99 20.31 -8.41
C VAL A 295 11.43 21.45 -9.24
N HIS A 296 10.60 21.10 -10.24
CA HIS A 296 9.83 22.03 -11.04
C HIS A 296 8.38 22.01 -10.54
N LEU A 297 8.01 23.06 -9.81
CA LEU A 297 6.63 23.19 -9.32
C LEU A 297 5.70 23.58 -10.47
N PRO A 298 4.49 23.02 -10.54
CA PRO A 298 3.48 23.48 -11.50
C PRO A 298 3.19 24.97 -11.30
N ASP A 299 3.11 25.72 -12.39
CA ASP A 299 2.86 27.16 -12.34
C ASP A 299 1.41 27.48 -11.97
N ARG A 300 1.17 27.90 -10.74
CA ARG A 300 -0.14 28.41 -10.27
C ARG A 300 -0.30 29.91 -10.42
N LYS A 301 0.28 30.57 -11.45
CA LYS A 301 0.12 32.02 -11.77
C LYS A 301 1.37 32.90 -11.68
N SER A 302 2.56 32.41 -11.74
CA SER A 302 3.70 33.26 -12.19
C SER A 302 4.99 32.47 -12.34
N THR A 303 5.64 32.69 -13.42
CA THR A 303 6.96 32.25 -13.89
C THR A 303 8.08 32.55 -12.92
N ARG A 304 8.24 31.82 -11.82
CA ARG A 304 9.50 31.73 -11.09
C ARG A 304 9.69 30.31 -10.54
N LEU A 305 10.57 29.58 -11.19
CA LEU A 305 11.15 28.32 -10.72
C LEU A 305 11.84 28.54 -9.38
N ASN A 306 11.20 28.17 -8.28
CA ASN A 306 11.88 28.02 -7.01
C ASN A 306 12.52 26.62 -6.98
N SER A 307 13.83 26.58 -7.24
CA SER A 307 14.60 25.35 -7.13
C SER A 307 14.78 24.99 -5.65
N SER A 308 14.08 23.97 -5.19
CA SER A 308 14.40 23.29 -3.95
C SER A 308 15.32 22.10 -4.25
N HIS A 309 16.25 21.79 -3.36
CA HIS A 309 17.12 20.63 -3.49
C HIS A 309 16.47 19.42 -2.87
N LEU A 310 16.50 18.31 -3.58
CA LEU A 310 15.95 17.03 -3.20
C LEU A 310 17.07 16.08 -2.80
N LEU A 311 16.89 15.34 -1.71
CA LEU A 311 17.79 14.26 -1.29
C LEU A 311 17.00 12.96 -1.26
N ILE A 312 17.53 11.90 -1.86
CA ILE A 312 17.05 10.54 -1.64
C ILE A 312 17.49 10.13 -0.23
N SER A 313 16.56 9.70 0.60
CA SER A 313 16.81 9.23 1.97
C SER A 313 16.63 7.72 2.08
#